data_f8aa19f898860793861da82924433ee6
#
_entry.id   f8aa19f898860793861da82924433ee6
#
_cell.length_a   1.000
_cell.length_b   1.000
_cell.length_c   1.000
_cell.angle_alpha   90.00
_cell.angle_beta   90.00
_cell.angle_gamma   90.00
#
_symmetry.space_group_name_H-M   'P 1'
#
loop_
_entity.id
_entity.type
_entity.pdbx_description
1 polymer ?
#
loop_
_entity_poly.entity_id
_entity_poly.type
_entity_poly.pdbx_seq_one_letter_code
_entity_poly.pdbx_strand_id
1 'polypeptide(L)'
;LGNTNPSDPNKFIASSWSGGILSFNNNELEERFTFHNSSLQTRIGGNGFFVFAGPTSFDNRGNLWVSNSFTSAPLSVKTIDGSWKSFYCGGALTNKLCTDLIIDEQYGFIWMAIKSVGILVYDFNQTPLDESDDQYKIIGSGNGTGSLPSTFVNTLAIDKDGEIWIGTDQGPVIFYSSYSIMNEPTYDAQKILIEQDGTLQYLLENERI
;
A
#
# COMPACT_ATOMS: atom_id res chain seq x y z
N LEU A 1 -4.98 11.20 -6.30
CA LEU A 1 -3.61 10.80 -6.00
C LEU A 1 -2.86 10.58 -7.30
N GLY A 2 -1.61 11.01 -7.40
CA GLY A 2 -0.82 10.85 -8.60
C GLY A 2 0.67 10.74 -8.29
N ASN A 3 1.40 10.05 -9.17
CA ASN A 3 2.83 9.79 -9.05
C ASN A 3 3.52 10.03 -10.38
N THR A 4 4.69 10.67 -10.34
CA THR A 4 5.58 10.78 -11.49
C THR A 4 6.41 9.51 -11.62
N ASN A 5 6.60 9.04 -12.85
CA ASN A 5 7.49 7.90 -13.11
C ASN A 5 8.94 8.31 -12.77
N PRO A 6 9.64 7.63 -11.85
CA PRO A 6 10.99 8.00 -11.47
C PRO A 6 12.01 7.88 -12.60
N SER A 7 11.75 7.03 -13.60
CA SER A 7 12.61 6.81 -14.76
C SER A 7 12.29 7.74 -15.95
N ASP A 8 11.13 8.42 -15.93
CA ASP A 8 10.68 9.32 -16.99
C ASP A 8 9.81 10.44 -16.41
N PRO A 9 10.38 11.63 -16.14
CA PRO A 9 9.65 12.73 -15.51
C PRO A 9 8.52 13.32 -16.37
N ASN A 10 8.45 12.98 -17.66
CA ASN A 10 7.35 13.37 -18.53
C ASN A 10 6.11 12.48 -18.35
N LYS A 11 6.28 11.32 -17.69
CA LYS A 11 5.20 10.38 -17.41
C LYS A 11 4.66 10.56 -16.00
N PHE A 12 3.37 10.78 -15.94
CA PHE A 12 2.62 10.96 -14.71
C PHE A 12 1.43 10.01 -14.68
N ILE A 13 1.18 9.42 -13.52
CA ILE A 13 0.03 8.54 -13.29
C ILE A 13 -0.93 9.21 -12.32
N ALA A 14 -2.21 9.18 -12.62
CA ALA A 14 -3.26 9.61 -11.70
C ALA A 14 -4.31 8.51 -11.50
N SER A 15 -4.65 8.26 -10.25
CA SER A 15 -5.75 7.36 -9.88
C SER A 15 -7.08 8.09 -10.00
N SER A 16 -8.06 7.45 -10.62
CA SER A 16 -9.43 7.93 -10.71
C SER A 16 -10.35 7.03 -9.90
N TRP A 17 -11.07 7.62 -8.93
CA TRP A 17 -11.89 6.88 -7.96
C TRP A 17 -13.02 6.03 -8.57
N SER A 18 -13.31 6.06 -9.79
CA SER A 18 -14.26 5.16 -10.46
C SER A 18 -13.84 4.84 -11.88
N GLY A 19 -12.74 5.43 -12.31
CA GLY A 19 -12.29 5.41 -13.69
C GLY A 19 -11.02 4.61 -13.95
N GLY A 20 -10.44 3.97 -12.94
CA GLY A 20 -9.17 3.24 -13.06
C GLY A 20 -7.96 4.17 -12.98
N ILE A 21 -6.94 3.92 -13.78
CA ILE A 21 -5.68 4.66 -13.81
C ILE A 21 -5.58 5.46 -15.11
N LEU A 22 -5.15 6.70 -14.98
CA LEU A 22 -4.87 7.60 -16.09
C LEU A 22 -3.35 7.76 -16.23
N SER A 23 -2.80 7.49 -17.41
CA SER A 23 -1.41 7.71 -17.77
C SER A 23 -1.30 8.95 -18.64
N PHE A 24 -0.43 9.88 -18.23
CA PHE A 24 -0.13 11.09 -18.96
C PHE A 24 1.31 11.09 -19.44
N ASN A 25 1.56 11.65 -20.62
CA ASN A 25 2.86 11.89 -21.19
C ASN A 25 2.92 13.34 -21.67
N ASN A 26 3.88 14.13 -21.21
CA ASN A 26 3.97 15.58 -21.50
C ASN A 26 2.67 16.34 -21.23
N ASN A 27 1.96 16.02 -20.14
CA ASN A 27 0.67 16.57 -19.73
C ASN A 27 -0.53 16.22 -20.64
N GLU A 28 -0.34 15.34 -21.63
CA GLU A 28 -1.43 14.82 -22.45
C GLU A 28 -1.83 13.42 -21.96
N LEU A 29 -3.13 13.13 -21.95
CA LEU A 29 -3.63 11.81 -21.62
C LEU A 29 -3.19 10.81 -22.70
N GLU A 30 -2.28 9.90 -22.31
CA GLU A 30 -1.75 8.86 -23.19
C GLU A 30 -2.64 7.61 -23.18
N GLU A 31 -3.06 7.17 -22.00
CA GLU A 31 -3.85 5.95 -21.83
C GLU A 31 -4.68 5.98 -20.54
N ARG A 32 -5.78 5.24 -20.57
CA ARG A 32 -6.61 4.93 -19.41
C ARG A 32 -6.66 3.42 -19.22
N PHE A 33 -6.19 2.95 -18.03
CA PHE A 33 -6.25 1.55 -17.66
C PHE A 33 -7.50 1.26 -16.84
N THR A 34 -8.24 0.26 -17.28
CA THR A 34 -9.48 -0.23 -16.66
C THR A 34 -9.49 -1.76 -16.73
N PHE A 35 -10.57 -2.39 -16.30
CA PHE A 35 -10.76 -3.84 -16.42
C PHE A 35 -10.77 -4.37 -17.86
N HIS A 36 -10.83 -3.52 -18.89
CA HIS A 36 -10.80 -3.91 -20.29
C HIS A 36 -9.39 -4.12 -20.85
N ASN A 37 -8.40 -3.41 -20.33
CA ASN A 37 -7.03 -3.37 -20.86
C ASN A 37 -5.94 -3.51 -19.77
N SER A 38 -6.33 -4.00 -18.59
CA SER A 38 -5.42 -4.27 -17.47
C SER A 38 -5.95 -5.43 -16.63
N SER A 39 -5.23 -5.82 -15.59
CA SER A 39 -5.71 -6.78 -14.60
C SER A 39 -6.58 -6.15 -13.50
N LEU A 40 -6.80 -4.83 -13.53
CA LEU A 40 -7.66 -4.15 -12.57
C LEU A 40 -9.08 -4.71 -12.62
N GLN A 41 -9.67 -4.85 -11.43
CA GLN A 41 -10.99 -5.44 -11.28
C GLN A 41 -12.05 -4.38 -11.01
N THR A 42 -13.27 -4.66 -11.41
CA THR A 42 -14.44 -3.87 -11.03
C THR A 42 -14.87 -4.19 -9.62
N ARG A 43 -15.57 -3.25 -8.98
CA ARG A 43 -16.11 -3.42 -7.62
C ARG A 43 -17.02 -4.65 -7.51
N ILE A 44 -16.82 -5.46 -6.49
CA ILE A 44 -17.70 -6.58 -6.12
C ILE A 44 -19.10 -6.05 -5.76
N GLY A 45 -20.12 -6.67 -6.33
CA GLY A 45 -21.52 -6.30 -6.10
C GLY A 45 -21.95 -4.98 -6.78
N GLY A 46 -21.10 -4.41 -7.62
CA GLY A 46 -21.41 -3.25 -8.46
C GLY A 46 -22.04 -3.64 -9.80
N ASN A 47 -22.30 -2.64 -10.64
CA ASN A 47 -22.84 -2.81 -12.00
C ASN A 47 -21.79 -3.18 -13.07
N GLY A 48 -20.57 -3.53 -12.64
CA GLY A 48 -19.51 -4.04 -13.53
C GLY A 48 -18.72 -2.99 -14.34
N PHE A 49 -18.89 -1.68 -14.06
CA PHE A 49 -18.22 -0.63 -14.85
C PHE A 49 -17.16 0.17 -14.05
N PHE A 50 -17.20 0.15 -12.73
CA PHE A 50 -16.35 1.02 -11.92
C PHE A 50 -15.11 0.30 -11.39
N VAL A 51 -13.94 0.85 -11.70
CA VAL A 51 -12.64 0.44 -11.16
C VAL A 51 -12.21 1.47 -10.13
N PHE A 52 -12.19 1.08 -8.87
CA PHE A 52 -11.79 1.95 -7.76
C PHE A 52 -10.28 1.84 -7.52
N ALA A 53 -9.50 2.41 -8.45
CA ALA A 53 -8.07 2.53 -8.28
C ALA A 53 -7.75 3.59 -7.22
N GLY A 54 -6.96 3.20 -6.24
CA GLY A 54 -6.53 4.03 -5.12
C GLY A 54 -5.08 4.49 -5.24
N PRO A 55 -4.34 4.54 -4.12
CA PRO A 55 -2.91 4.84 -4.10
C PRO A 55 -2.09 3.96 -5.04
N THR A 56 -1.05 4.54 -5.59
CA THR A 56 -0.09 3.89 -6.49
C THR A 56 1.32 4.23 -6.08
N SER A 57 2.30 3.40 -6.44
CA SER A 57 3.71 3.68 -6.31
C SER A 57 4.50 3.02 -7.43
N PHE A 58 5.63 3.60 -7.82
CA PHE A 58 6.59 2.95 -8.72
C PHE A 58 7.68 2.31 -7.89
N ASP A 59 8.09 1.09 -8.26
CA ASP A 59 9.31 0.49 -7.74
C ASP A 59 10.55 1.02 -8.49
N ASN A 60 11.75 0.71 -7.98
CA ASN A 60 13.02 1.15 -8.54
C ASN A 60 13.33 0.56 -9.93
N ARG A 61 12.55 -0.41 -10.39
CA ARG A 61 12.63 -0.99 -11.75
C ARG A 61 11.65 -0.34 -12.72
N GLY A 62 10.80 0.57 -12.22
CA GLY A 62 9.80 1.29 -13.01
C GLY A 62 8.49 0.53 -13.19
N ASN A 63 8.24 -0.54 -12.42
CA ASN A 63 6.93 -1.15 -12.39
C ASN A 63 5.97 -0.30 -11.55
N LEU A 64 4.73 -0.18 -12.02
CA LEU A 64 3.68 0.56 -11.33
C LEU A 64 2.84 -0.39 -10.47
N TRP A 65 2.87 -0.21 -9.17
CA TRP A 65 2.02 -0.90 -8.22
C TRP A 65 0.77 -0.08 -7.93
N VAL A 66 -0.38 -0.74 -7.91
CA VAL A 66 -1.70 -0.10 -7.86
C VAL A 66 -2.56 -0.80 -6.81
N SER A 67 -3.15 -0.04 -5.92
CA SER A 67 -4.22 -0.55 -5.06
C SER A 67 -5.58 -0.46 -5.78
N ASN A 68 -6.38 -1.54 -5.69
CA ASN A 68 -7.69 -1.62 -6.31
C ASN A 68 -8.75 -1.98 -5.25
N SER A 69 -9.45 -0.97 -4.77
CA SER A 69 -10.43 -1.11 -3.68
C SER A 69 -11.68 -1.89 -4.10
N PHE A 70 -12.30 -2.57 -3.11
CA PHE A 70 -13.57 -3.28 -3.24
C PHE A 70 -13.56 -4.46 -4.23
N THR A 71 -12.40 -5.07 -4.43
CA THR A 71 -12.19 -6.20 -5.33
C THR A 71 -11.78 -7.46 -4.57
N SER A 72 -11.61 -8.59 -5.26
CA SER A 72 -11.04 -9.82 -4.68
C SER A 72 -9.51 -9.81 -4.70
N ALA A 73 -8.89 -9.09 -5.64
CA ALA A 73 -7.44 -8.95 -5.77
C ALA A 73 -7.07 -7.46 -5.64
N PRO A 74 -6.82 -6.96 -4.41
CA PRO A 74 -6.70 -5.54 -4.13
C PRO A 74 -5.35 -4.93 -4.52
N LEU A 75 -4.35 -5.72 -4.83
CA LEU A 75 -3.03 -5.30 -5.28
C LEU A 75 -2.85 -5.70 -6.75
N SER A 76 -2.33 -4.80 -7.56
CA SER A 76 -2.01 -5.05 -8.97
C SER A 76 -0.67 -4.43 -9.34
N VAL A 77 0.00 -5.00 -10.32
CA VAL A 77 1.23 -4.46 -10.91
C VAL A 77 1.07 -4.29 -12.41
N LYS A 78 1.62 -3.19 -12.94
CA LYS A 78 1.93 -3.01 -14.35
C LYS A 78 3.45 -2.97 -14.48
N THR A 79 4.02 -3.97 -15.14
CA THR A 79 5.46 -4.01 -15.38
C THR A 79 5.89 -3.00 -16.44
N ILE A 80 7.18 -2.69 -16.48
CA ILE A 80 7.74 -1.72 -17.44
C ILE A 80 7.51 -2.14 -18.90
N ASP A 81 7.41 -3.44 -19.18
CA ASP A 81 7.11 -3.99 -20.50
C ASP A 81 5.61 -3.94 -20.86
N GLY A 82 4.76 -3.45 -19.94
CA GLY A 82 3.33 -3.27 -20.13
C GLY A 82 2.45 -4.44 -19.69
N SER A 83 3.03 -5.52 -19.17
CA SER A 83 2.28 -6.66 -18.64
C SER A 83 1.56 -6.29 -17.35
N TRP A 84 0.36 -6.85 -17.12
CA TRP A 84 -0.43 -6.62 -15.92
C TRP A 84 -0.69 -7.90 -15.15
N LYS A 85 -0.68 -7.80 -13.82
CA LYS A 85 -1.09 -8.87 -12.91
C LYS A 85 -1.78 -8.31 -11.68
N SER A 86 -2.75 -9.07 -11.14
CA SER A 86 -3.42 -8.75 -9.86
C SER A 86 -3.28 -9.90 -8.88
N PHE A 87 -3.16 -9.59 -7.59
CA PHE A 87 -2.81 -10.54 -6.53
C PHE A 87 -3.97 -10.69 -5.54
N TYR A 88 -4.33 -11.96 -5.30
CA TYR A 88 -5.25 -12.35 -4.26
C TYR A 88 -4.46 -12.64 -2.98
N CYS A 89 -4.53 -11.74 -2.02
CA CYS A 89 -3.79 -11.85 -0.75
C CYS A 89 -4.71 -12.27 0.41
N GLY A 90 -5.66 -13.15 0.14
CA GLY A 90 -6.56 -13.72 1.14
C GLY A 90 -7.91 -13.01 1.30
N GLY A 91 -8.90 -13.76 1.80
CA GLY A 91 -10.29 -13.31 1.90
C GLY A 91 -10.52 -12.12 2.84
N ALA A 92 -9.66 -11.91 3.83
CA ALA A 92 -9.74 -10.78 4.74
C ALA A 92 -9.64 -9.42 4.02
N LEU A 93 -8.95 -9.37 2.87
CA LEU A 93 -8.73 -8.17 2.07
C LEU A 93 -9.82 -7.95 1.01
N THR A 94 -10.65 -8.96 0.75
CA THR A 94 -11.70 -8.89 -0.27
C THR A 94 -12.75 -7.83 0.08
N ASN A 95 -13.11 -7.01 -0.91
CA ASN A 95 -14.13 -5.96 -0.81
C ASN A 95 -13.81 -4.90 0.26
N LYS A 96 -12.53 -4.53 0.40
CA LYS A 96 -12.05 -3.51 1.35
C LYS A 96 -11.58 -2.25 0.65
N LEU A 97 -11.53 -1.15 1.41
CA LEU A 97 -10.99 0.12 0.97
C LEU A 97 -9.48 0.17 1.22
N CYS A 98 -8.70 0.40 0.17
CA CYS A 98 -7.26 0.67 0.27
C CYS A 98 -7.04 2.16 0.45
N THR A 99 -6.32 2.56 1.49
CA THR A 99 -6.13 3.96 1.88
C THR A 99 -4.77 4.51 1.52
N ASP A 100 -3.72 3.67 1.53
CA ASP A 100 -2.37 4.08 1.16
C ASP A 100 -1.56 2.90 0.59
N LEU A 101 -0.48 3.22 -0.15
CA LEU A 101 0.46 2.24 -0.70
C LEU A 101 1.84 2.88 -0.84
N ILE A 102 2.84 2.25 -0.23
CA ILE A 102 4.25 2.62 -0.33
C ILE A 102 5.09 1.38 -0.66
N ILE A 103 6.31 1.60 -1.14
CA ILE A 103 7.27 0.53 -1.44
C ILE A 103 8.53 0.78 -0.61
N ASP A 104 8.91 -0.21 0.19
CA ASP A 104 10.20 -0.25 0.84
C ASP A 104 11.23 -0.82 -0.14
N GLU A 105 11.96 0.08 -0.77
CA GLU A 105 12.97 -0.28 -1.79
C GLU A 105 14.18 -1.01 -1.21
N GLN A 106 14.41 -0.92 0.09
CA GLN A 106 15.54 -1.59 0.74
C GLN A 106 15.37 -3.10 0.74
N TYR A 107 14.14 -3.57 0.98
CA TYR A 107 13.82 -5.00 1.02
C TYR A 107 12.92 -5.45 -0.13
N GLY A 108 12.37 -4.51 -0.91
CA GLY A 108 11.45 -4.79 -1.99
C GLY A 108 10.03 -5.13 -1.52
N PHE A 109 9.64 -4.68 -0.33
CA PHE A 109 8.31 -4.95 0.21
C PHE A 109 7.31 -3.87 -0.16
N ILE A 110 6.10 -4.30 -0.55
CA ILE A 110 4.97 -3.41 -0.76
C ILE A 110 4.15 -3.36 0.51
N TRP A 111 3.90 -2.15 1.00
CA TRP A 111 3.07 -1.87 2.15
C TRP A 111 1.77 -1.23 1.66
N MET A 112 0.64 -1.86 1.93
CA MET A 112 -0.67 -1.32 1.53
C MET A 112 -1.60 -1.27 2.74
N ALA A 113 -2.01 -0.06 3.09
CA ALA A 113 -2.98 0.19 4.16
C ALA A 113 -4.40 -0.15 3.69
N ILE A 114 -5.12 -0.94 4.50
CA ILE A 114 -6.46 -1.44 4.19
C ILE A 114 -7.37 -1.16 5.37
N LYS A 115 -8.34 -0.28 5.16
CA LYS A 115 -9.25 0.19 6.20
C LYS A 115 -9.99 -0.96 6.89
N SER A 116 -9.99 -0.95 8.21
CA SER A 116 -10.60 -1.97 9.10
C SER A 116 -9.95 -3.36 9.02
N VAL A 117 -8.76 -3.48 8.41
CA VAL A 117 -7.97 -4.72 8.38
C VAL A 117 -6.60 -4.47 9.00
N GLY A 118 -5.96 -3.37 8.65
CA GLY A 118 -4.58 -3.02 9.00
C GLY A 118 -3.74 -2.82 7.75
N ILE A 119 -2.64 -3.55 7.62
CA ILE A 119 -1.68 -3.37 6.53
C ILE A 119 -1.36 -4.72 5.90
N LEU A 120 -1.42 -4.80 4.59
CA LEU A 120 -0.79 -5.87 3.82
C LEU A 120 0.68 -5.51 3.62
N VAL A 121 1.60 -6.39 4.00
CA VAL A 121 3.00 -6.36 3.58
C VAL A 121 3.21 -7.52 2.62
N TYR A 122 3.64 -7.22 1.40
CA TYR A 122 3.76 -8.16 0.30
C TYR A 122 5.19 -8.16 -0.23
N ASP A 123 5.81 -9.33 -0.22
CA ASP A 123 7.12 -9.58 -0.81
C ASP A 123 6.92 -10.32 -2.13
N PHE A 124 7.21 -9.66 -3.23
CA PHE A 124 7.10 -10.23 -4.58
C PHE A 124 8.43 -10.85 -5.05
N ASN A 125 9.39 -11.03 -4.15
CA ASN A 125 10.71 -11.61 -4.38
C ASN A 125 11.41 -11.10 -5.66
N GLN A 126 11.16 -9.84 -6.02
CA GLN A 126 11.67 -9.18 -7.24
C GLN A 126 11.18 -9.81 -8.57
N THR A 127 10.16 -10.65 -8.53
CA THR A 127 9.56 -11.37 -9.67
C THR A 127 8.08 -10.99 -9.85
N PRO A 128 7.75 -9.76 -10.30
CA PRO A 128 6.42 -9.16 -10.20
C PRO A 128 5.31 -9.91 -10.95
N LEU A 129 5.63 -10.88 -11.78
CA LEU A 129 4.65 -11.70 -12.52
C LEU A 129 4.63 -13.17 -12.09
N ASP A 130 5.54 -13.60 -11.20
CA ASP A 130 5.59 -14.97 -10.68
C ASP A 130 5.14 -15.01 -9.22
N GLU A 131 3.97 -15.57 -8.94
CA GLU A 131 3.44 -15.69 -7.56
C GLU A 131 3.96 -16.93 -6.82
N SER A 132 4.74 -17.77 -7.48
CA SER A 132 5.15 -19.05 -6.89
C SER A 132 6.14 -18.90 -5.72
N ASP A 133 6.84 -17.78 -5.66
CA ASP A 133 7.83 -17.42 -4.64
C ASP A 133 7.39 -16.22 -3.76
N ASP A 134 6.19 -15.70 -3.99
CA ASP A 134 5.66 -14.56 -3.25
C ASP A 134 5.28 -14.93 -1.80
N GLN A 135 5.45 -13.99 -0.90
CA GLN A 135 5.01 -14.09 0.48
C GLN A 135 4.24 -12.83 0.89
N TYR A 136 3.33 -12.99 1.83
CA TYR A 136 2.68 -11.83 2.43
C TYR A 136 2.29 -12.05 3.89
N LYS A 137 2.17 -10.96 4.62
CA LYS A 137 1.63 -10.92 5.98
C LYS A 137 0.62 -9.79 6.11
N ILE A 138 -0.33 -9.99 7.02
CA ILE A 138 -1.31 -8.95 7.39
C ILE A 138 -0.96 -8.47 8.78
N ILE A 139 -0.60 -7.20 8.91
CA ILE A 139 -0.30 -6.52 10.17
C ILE A 139 -1.61 -5.98 10.73
N GLY A 140 -1.93 -6.39 11.95
CA GLY A 140 -3.15 -5.98 12.66
C GLY A 140 -2.88 -5.47 14.07
N SER A 141 -3.90 -5.48 14.91
CA SER A 141 -3.82 -5.05 16.32
C SER A 141 -3.39 -6.15 17.28
N GLY A 142 -3.16 -7.37 16.79
CA GLY A 142 -2.75 -8.49 17.62
C GLY A 142 -1.31 -8.37 18.10
N ASN A 143 -1.04 -8.74 19.36
CA ASN A 143 0.30 -8.81 19.90
C ASN A 143 1.12 -9.88 19.19
N GLY A 144 2.35 -9.55 18.81
CA GLY A 144 3.23 -10.41 17.99
C GLY A 144 2.91 -10.42 16.50
N THR A 145 1.82 -9.75 16.08
CA THR A 145 1.36 -9.69 14.68
C THR A 145 1.05 -8.25 14.22
N GLY A 146 1.76 -7.28 14.83
CA GLY A 146 1.69 -5.88 14.44
C GLY A 146 1.44 -4.92 15.58
N SER A 147 0.66 -5.28 16.59
CA SER A 147 0.29 -4.42 17.73
C SER A 147 -0.12 -3.00 17.34
N LEU A 148 -0.79 -2.85 16.17
CA LEU A 148 -1.30 -1.55 15.75
C LEU A 148 -2.32 -1.05 16.78
N PRO A 149 -2.30 0.24 17.14
CA PRO A 149 -3.30 0.81 18.06
C PRO A 149 -4.71 0.74 17.47
N SER A 150 -4.81 0.74 16.15
CA SER A 150 -6.06 0.56 15.41
C SER A 150 -5.81 -0.05 14.04
N THR A 151 -6.78 -0.81 13.52
CA THR A 151 -6.79 -1.29 12.15
C THR A 151 -7.33 -0.27 11.14
N PHE A 152 -7.74 0.93 11.60
CA PHE A 152 -8.09 2.05 10.76
C PHE A 152 -6.82 2.84 10.42
N VAL A 153 -6.04 2.29 9.49
CA VAL A 153 -4.81 2.92 8.99
C VAL A 153 -5.17 3.92 7.89
N ASN A 154 -4.70 5.16 8.05
CA ASN A 154 -4.99 6.27 7.14
C ASN A 154 -3.84 6.54 6.18
N THR A 155 -2.59 6.42 6.64
CA THR A 155 -1.39 6.75 5.86
C THR A 155 -0.18 5.95 6.28
N LEU A 156 0.76 5.80 5.35
CA LEU A 156 2.05 5.17 5.49
C LEU A 156 3.13 6.13 5.00
N ALA A 157 4.32 6.11 5.61
CA ALA A 157 5.48 6.84 5.12
C ALA A 157 6.76 6.05 5.43
N ILE A 158 7.78 6.26 4.62
CA ILE A 158 9.14 5.77 4.86
C ILE A 158 10.02 6.99 5.07
N ASP A 159 10.78 7.00 6.12
CA ASP A 159 11.75 8.05 6.37
C ASP A 159 13.13 7.74 5.75
N LYS A 160 14.10 8.60 6.01
CA LYS A 160 15.45 8.49 5.41
C LYS A 160 16.25 7.33 5.98
N ASP A 161 15.89 6.82 7.14
CA ASP A 161 16.54 5.71 7.83
C ASP A 161 15.88 4.37 7.46
N GLY A 162 14.82 4.41 6.62
CA GLY A 162 14.08 3.23 6.15
C GLY A 162 13.04 2.74 7.15
N GLU A 163 12.71 3.55 8.13
CA GLU A 163 11.69 3.24 9.13
C GLU A 163 10.29 3.48 8.57
N ILE A 164 9.36 2.59 8.89
CA ILE A 164 7.99 2.65 8.37
C ILE A 164 7.08 3.31 9.41
N TRP A 165 6.61 4.48 9.09
CA TRP A 165 5.67 5.26 9.90
C TRP A 165 4.23 4.96 9.48
N ILE A 166 3.38 4.71 10.46
CA ILE A 166 1.98 4.32 10.27
C ILE A 166 1.09 5.28 11.02
N GLY A 167 0.24 5.99 10.29
CA GLY A 167 -0.79 6.87 10.84
C GLY A 167 -2.12 6.12 10.98
N THR A 168 -2.59 5.92 12.21
CA THR A 168 -3.90 5.36 12.52
C THR A 168 -4.85 6.42 13.07
N ASP A 169 -6.14 6.10 13.21
CA ASP A 169 -7.11 6.97 13.90
C ASP A 169 -6.90 7.03 15.43
N GLN A 170 -5.94 6.27 15.98
CA GLN A 170 -5.56 6.26 17.39
C GLN A 170 -4.09 6.64 17.62
N GLY A 171 -3.51 7.39 16.70
CA GLY A 171 -2.13 7.88 16.77
C GLY A 171 -1.15 7.11 15.91
N PRO A 172 0.08 7.64 15.78
CA PRO A 172 1.13 7.05 14.97
C PRO A 172 1.87 5.94 15.71
N VAL A 173 2.37 5.00 14.91
CA VAL A 173 3.34 3.97 15.35
C VAL A 173 4.41 3.79 14.27
N ILE A 174 5.49 3.12 14.63
CA ILE A 174 6.65 2.92 13.77
C ILE A 174 7.14 1.47 13.79
N PHE A 175 7.57 0.97 12.64
CA PHE A 175 8.45 -0.19 12.52
C PHE A 175 9.85 0.29 12.18
N TYR A 176 10.82 0.03 13.06
CA TYR A 176 12.22 0.40 12.85
C TYR A 176 12.91 -0.45 11.77
N SER A 177 12.36 -1.61 11.44
CA SER A 177 12.85 -2.47 10.38
C SER A 177 11.72 -3.29 9.78
N SER A 178 11.51 -3.16 8.48
CA SER A 178 10.56 -3.99 7.75
C SER A 178 11.03 -5.44 7.56
N TYR A 179 12.34 -5.68 7.65
CA TYR A 179 12.92 -7.03 7.55
C TYR A 179 12.30 -8.02 8.55
N SER A 180 12.09 -7.59 9.80
CA SER A 180 11.52 -8.43 10.84
C SER A 180 10.12 -8.95 10.51
N ILE A 181 9.34 -8.18 9.74
CA ILE A 181 7.98 -8.57 9.35
C ILE A 181 7.97 -9.92 8.65
N MET A 182 8.84 -10.13 7.66
CA MET A 182 8.85 -11.37 6.89
C MET A 182 9.67 -12.47 7.55
N ASN A 183 10.70 -12.12 8.33
CA ASN A 183 11.73 -13.05 8.77
C ASN A 183 11.63 -13.47 10.24
N GLU A 184 10.87 -12.73 11.07
CA GLU A 184 10.71 -13.06 12.49
C GLU A 184 9.33 -13.66 12.77
N PRO A 185 9.22 -14.52 13.81
CA PRO A 185 7.94 -15.11 14.20
C PRO A 185 6.98 -14.12 14.84
N THR A 186 7.50 -13.04 15.41
CA THR A 186 6.73 -11.96 16.02
C THR A 186 7.28 -10.60 15.56
N TYR A 187 6.40 -9.65 15.30
CA TYR A 187 6.74 -8.32 14.82
C TYR A 187 5.67 -7.33 15.29
N ASP A 188 6.08 -6.33 16.04
CA ASP A 188 5.16 -5.34 16.62
C ASP A 188 5.64 -3.91 16.34
N ALA A 189 4.70 -3.06 15.96
CA ALA A 189 4.92 -1.63 15.86
C ALA A 189 5.19 -1.02 17.24
N GLN A 190 6.04 -0.01 17.27
CA GLN A 190 6.39 0.72 18.49
C GLN A 190 5.60 2.04 18.54
N LYS A 191 5.05 2.35 19.70
CA LYS A 191 4.51 3.67 19.98
C LYS A 191 5.64 4.67 20.21
N ILE A 192 5.45 5.89 19.73
CA ILE A 192 6.47 6.92 19.81
C ILE A 192 6.31 7.66 21.15
N LEU A 193 7.37 7.61 21.98
CA LEU A 193 7.45 8.37 23.21
C LEU A 193 8.13 9.71 22.95
N ILE A 194 7.51 10.78 23.44
CA ILE A 194 8.07 12.12 23.44
C ILE A 194 8.17 12.65 24.88
N GLU A 195 9.15 13.49 25.15
CA GLU A 195 9.24 14.23 26.39
C GLU A 195 8.60 15.61 26.16
N GLN A 196 7.54 15.91 26.91
CA GLN A 196 6.90 17.21 26.93
C GLN A 196 6.76 17.69 28.38
N ASP A 197 7.29 18.88 28.66
CA ASP A 197 7.27 19.49 30.00
C ASP A 197 7.83 18.59 31.12
N GLY A 198 8.89 17.82 30.80
CA GLY A 198 9.53 16.89 31.75
C GLY A 198 8.75 15.60 32.01
N THR A 199 7.71 15.32 31.20
CA THR A 199 6.89 14.11 31.29
C THR A 199 6.99 13.32 29.99
N LEU A 200 7.25 12.01 30.09
CA LEU A 200 7.18 11.10 28.95
C LEU A 200 5.72 10.77 28.64
N GLN A 201 5.31 10.98 27.41
CA GLN A 201 3.98 10.62 26.91
C GLN A 201 4.07 10.08 25.48
N TYR A 202 3.08 9.30 25.09
CA TYR A 202 3.00 8.86 23.70
C TYR A 202 2.59 10.02 22.80
N LEU A 203 3.23 10.09 21.63
CA LEU A 203 2.91 11.10 20.62
C LEU A 203 1.42 11.02 20.25
N LEU A 204 0.73 12.15 20.35
CA LEU A 204 -0.72 12.32 20.08
C LEU A 204 -1.68 11.51 20.98
N GLU A 205 -1.22 10.99 22.13
CA GLU A 205 -2.07 10.19 23.05
C GLU A 205 -3.29 10.97 23.55
N ASN A 206 -3.17 12.29 23.70
CA ASN A 206 -4.22 13.17 24.21
C ASN A 206 -4.87 14.05 23.14
N GLU A 207 -4.48 13.87 21.86
CA GLU A 207 -5.05 14.63 20.77
C GLU A 207 -6.27 13.88 20.18
N ARG A 208 -7.36 14.63 19.95
CA ARG A 208 -8.47 14.11 19.15
C ARG A 208 -8.15 14.35 17.67
N ILE A 209 -7.80 13.28 16.96
CA ILE A 209 -7.51 13.30 15.53
C ILE A 209 -8.82 13.10 14.73
#